data_35e58aed95b1b4eaa0409e260296dbb6
#
_entry.id   35e58aed95b1b4eaa0409e260296dbb6
#
_cell.length_a   1.000
_cell.length_b   1.000
_cell.length_c   1.000
_cell.angle_alpha   90.00
_cell.angle_beta   90.00
_cell.angle_gamma   90.00
#
_symmetry.space_group_name_H-M   'P 1'
#
loop_
_entity.id
_entity.type
_entity.pdbx_description
1 polymer ?
#
loop_
_entity_poly.entity_id
_entity_poly.type
_entity_poly.pdbx_seq_one_letter_code
_entity_poly.pdbx_strand_id
1 'polypeptide(L)'
;FVDLTGGFGVDFSFMSCSFMKRIYVERNSGLCEMARHNFQVLGLEAEVVNGEAEEYLKKMDHADVVFLDPARRDEHGCRTYDIKDCTPNVIDLMPLLLEKADTILLKLSPMLDWQKAVRDLGNHVHEVHIVSVDNECKELVLVIRKGSTEQISLTCMNNDQKFRVVPWGGTKCSMGWNKREG
;
A
#
# COMPACT_ATOMS: atom_id res chain seq x y z
N PHE A 1 -12.23 -6.35 0.67
CA PHE A 1 -11.06 -5.55 1.04
C PHE A 1 -10.50 -6.04 2.36
N VAL A 2 -9.20 -6.27 2.41
CA VAL A 2 -8.49 -6.67 3.64
C VAL A 2 -7.35 -5.69 3.89
N ASP A 3 -7.33 -5.07 5.06
CA ASP A 3 -6.19 -4.30 5.56
C ASP A 3 -5.46 -5.15 6.59
N LEU A 4 -4.20 -5.49 6.32
CA LEU A 4 -3.37 -6.33 7.18
C LEU A 4 -2.57 -5.53 8.23
N THR A 5 -2.63 -4.21 8.18
CA THR A 5 -1.85 -3.28 9.02
C THR A 5 -2.70 -2.11 9.52
N GLY A 6 -3.89 -2.40 9.99
CA GLY A 6 -5.00 -1.48 10.22
C GLY A 6 -4.70 -0.17 10.96
N GLY A 7 -3.81 -0.18 11.95
CA GLY A 7 -3.40 1.01 12.70
C GLY A 7 -4.59 1.75 13.31
N PHE A 8 -4.71 3.06 13.06
CA PHE A 8 -5.86 3.86 13.51
C PHE A 8 -7.13 3.67 12.64
N GLY A 9 -7.06 2.90 11.55
CA GLY A 9 -8.19 2.63 10.66
C GLY A 9 -8.55 3.78 9.71
N VAL A 10 -7.69 4.79 9.56
CA VAL A 10 -7.97 5.95 8.70
C VAL A 10 -7.99 5.53 7.24
N ASP A 11 -6.90 4.95 6.73
CA ASP A 11 -6.83 4.47 5.34
C ASP A 11 -7.93 3.45 5.06
N PHE A 12 -8.15 2.51 5.98
CA PHE A 12 -9.21 1.52 5.89
C PHE A 12 -10.57 2.16 5.70
N SER A 13 -10.92 3.19 6.50
CA SER A 13 -12.22 3.82 6.46
C SER A 13 -12.54 4.50 5.13
N PHE A 14 -11.52 4.99 4.41
CA PHE A 14 -11.69 5.59 3.08
C PHE A 14 -11.62 4.55 1.95
N MET A 15 -10.66 3.64 2.01
CA MET A 15 -10.38 2.71 0.91
C MET A 15 -11.38 1.57 0.82
N SER A 16 -11.93 1.13 1.96
CA SER A 16 -12.83 -0.03 2.01
C SER A 16 -14.28 0.28 1.63
N CYS A 17 -14.69 1.55 1.50
CA CYS A 17 -16.09 1.96 1.32
C CYS A 17 -16.80 1.32 0.12
N SER A 18 -16.08 1.03 -0.96
CA SER A 18 -16.62 0.45 -2.19
C SER A 18 -16.71 -1.08 -2.17
N PHE A 19 -16.28 -1.72 -1.10
CA PHE A 19 -16.27 -3.17 -0.99
C PHE A 19 -17.39 -3.69 -0.09
N MET A 20 -17.94 -4.84 -0.44
CA MET A 20 -19.02 -5.46 0.35
C MET A 20 -18.50 -6.10 1.64
N LYS A 21 -17.40 -6.85 1.55
CA LYS A 21 -16.74 -7.47 2.69
C LYS A 21 -15.48 -6.68 3.03
N ARG A 22 -15.37 -6.25 4.28
CA ARG A 22 -14.32 -5.36 4.78
C ARG A 22 -13.71 -5.97 6.03
N ILE A 23 -12.42 -6.24 5.98
CA ILE A 23 -11.68 -6.89 7.06
C ILE A 23 -10.50 -6.00 7.45
N TYR A 24 -10.45 -5.66 8.71
CA TYR A 24 -9.40 -4.88 9.33
C TYR A 24 -8.63 -5.76 10.29
N VAL A 25 -7.31 -5.89 10.09
CA VAL A 25 -6.41 -6.70 10.94
C VAL A 25 -5.39 -5.80 11.61
N GLU A 26 -5.28 -5.90 12.92
CA GLU A 26 -4.33 -5.12 13.71
C GLU A 26 -3.88 -5.92 14.95
N ARG A 27 -2.56 -5.94 15.20
CA ARG A 27 -1.97 -6.68 16.30
C ARG A 27 -2.20 -6.02 17.67
N ASN A 28 -2.30 -4.71 17.70
CA ASN A 28 -2.54 -3.96 18.94
C ASN A 28 -4.02 -3.97 19.30
N SER A 29 -4.37 -4.63 20.39
CA SER A 29 -5.76 -4.75 20.85
C SER A 29 -6.41 -3.40 21.17
N GLY A 30 -5.67 -2.43 21.70
CA GLY A 30 -6.17 -1.09 21.97
C GLY A 30 -6.54 -0.33 20.69
N LEU A 31 -5.76 -0.50 19.60
CA LEU A 31 -6.12 0.05 18.29
C LEU A 31 -7.35 -0.64 17.70
N CYS A 32 -7.49 -1.96 17.90
CA CYS A 32 -8.70 -2.67 17.49
C CYS A 32 -9.96 -2.16 18.21
N GLU A 33 -9.89 -1.86 19.49
CA GLU A 33 -11.01 -1.28 20.25
C GLU A 33 -11.38 0.10 19.76
N MET A 34 -10.39 0.96 19.52
CA MET A 34 -10.61 2.29 18.93
C MET A 34 -11.21 2.20 17.52
N ALA A 35 -10.69 1.29 16.68
CA ALA A 35 -11.20 1.09 15.33
C ALA A 35 -12.66 0.63 15.33
N ARG A 36 -13.04 -0.33 16.19
CA ARG A 36 -14.45 -0.76 16.34
C ARG A 36 -15.38 0.40 16.69
N HIS A 37 -14.98 1.22 17.67
CA HIS A 37 -15.74 2.39 18.06
C HIS A 37 -15.88 3.38 16.90
N ASN A 38 -14.77 3.71 16.24
CA ASN A 38 -14.75 4.67 15.14
C ASN A 38 -15.58 4.18 13.95
N PHE A 39 -15.46 2.91 13.56
CA PHE A 39 -16.25 2.34 12.47
C PHE A 39 -17.74 2.35 12.78
N GLN A 40 -18.12 2.08 14.03
CA GLN A 40 -19.52 2.20 14.46
C GLN A 40 -20.04 3.64 14.32
N VAL A 41 -19.27 4.64 14.76
CA VAL A 41 -19.62 6.07 14.64
C VAL A 41 -19.74 6.49 13.15
N LEU A 42 -18.86 5.97 12.31
CA LEU A 42 -18.86 6.24 10.86
C LEU A 42 -19.95 5.45 10.09
N GLY A 43 -20.66 4.54 10.73
CA GLY A 43 -21.59 3.63 10.06
C GLY A 43 -20.90 2.67 9.09
N LEU A 44 -19.63 2.36 9.32
CA LEU A 44 -18.83 1.46 8.49
C LEU A 44 -18.89 0.04 9.07
N GLU A 45 -19.61 -0.85 8.40
CA GLU A 45 -19.60 -2.27 8.77
C GLU A 45 -18.29 -2.93 8.36
N ALA A 46 -17.56 -3.48 9.32
CA ALA A 46 -16.29 -4.13 9.11
C ALA A 46 -16.02 -5.22 10.15
N GLU A 47 -15.36 -6.28 9.73
CA GLU A 47 -14.79 -7.28 10.64
C GLU A 47 -13.47 -6.77 11.19
N VAL A 48 -13.35 -6.63 12.51
CA VAL A 48 -12.12 -6.20 13.19
C VAL A 48 -11.48 -7.41 13.85
N VAL A 49 -10.33 -7.81 13.32
CA VAL A 49 -9.53 -8.95 13.78
C VAL A 49 -8.32 -8.44 14.56
N ASN A 50 -8.19 -8.89 15.81
CA ASN A 50 -6.96 -8.66 16.58
C ASN A 50 -5.99 -9.83 16.33
N GLY A 51 -4.90 -9.56 15.61
CA GLY A 51 -3.91 -10.57 15.26
C GLY A 51 -2.79 -10.05 14.39
N GLU A 52 -1.77 -10.87 14.20
CA GLU A 52 -0.65 -10.58 13.33
C GLU A 52 -1.05 -10.73 11.85
N ALA A 53 -0.52 -9.84 11.02
CA ALA A 53 -0.77 -9.81 9.57
C ALA A 53 -0.45 -11.16 8.90
N GLU A 54 0.72 -11.72 9.22
CA GLU A 54 1.22 -12.98 8.66
C GLU A 54 0.32 -14.17 9.00
N GLU A 55 -0.18 -14.21 10.24
CA GLU A 55 -1.04 -15.28 10.71
C GLU A 55 -2.44 -15.20 10.10
N TYR A 56 -2.94 -13.98 9.91
CA TYR A 56 -4.22 -13.78 9.25
C TYR A 56 -4.13 -14.10 7.75
N LEU A 57 -3.09 -13.64 7.07
CA LEU A 57 -2.85 -13.88 5.65
C LEU A 57 -2.80 -15.39 5.31
N LYS A 58 -2.19 -16.22 6.18
CA LYS A 58 -2.16 -17.68 6.00
C LYS A 58 -3.55 -18.32 6.02
N LYS A 59 -4.48 -17.76 6.77
CA LYS A 59 -5.80 -18.35 7.06
C LYS A 59 -6.93 -17.76 6.24
N MET A 60 -6.74 -16.54 5.70
CA MET A 60 -7.80 -15.84 4.98
C MET A 60 -8.14 -16.53 3.65
N ASP A 61 -9.37 -16.34 3.22
CA ASP A 61 -9.80 -16.62 1.87
C ASP A 61 -9.19 -15.63 0.88
N HIS A 62 -9.46 -15.82 -0.42
CA HIS A 62 -9.05 -14.88 -1.46
C HIS A 62 -9.74 -13.52 -1.30
N ALA A 63 -9.04 -12.42 -1.59
CA ALA A 63 -9.55 -11.05 -1.54
C ALA A 63 -9.31 -10.32 -2.86
N ASP A 64 -10.23 -9.41 -3.23
CA ASP A 64 -10.03 -8.54 -4.40
C ASP A 64 -8.84 -7.59 -4.17
N VAL A 65 -8.75 -7.03 -2.96
CA VAL A 65 -7.68 -6.09 -2.57
C VAL A 65 -7.16 -6.42 -1.17
N VAL A 66 -5.84 -6.51 -1.06
CA VAL A 66 -5.11 -6.52 0.21
C VAL A 66 -4.29 -5.24 0.32
N PHE A 67 -4.45 -4.52 1.41
CA PHE A 67 -3.70 -3.31 1.73
C PHE A 67 -2.68 -3.59 2.84
N LEU A 68 -1.49 -2.99 2.71
CA LEU A 68 -0.44 -3.00 3.73
C LEU A 68 0.23 -1.61 3.83
N ASP A 69 0.42 -1.14 5.06
CA ASP A 69 1.27 0.00 5.43
C ASP A 69 2.27 -0.47 6.50
N PRO A 70 3.32 -1.23 6.10
CA PRO A 70 4.22 -1.85 7.06
C PRO A 70 5.06 -0.80 7.80
N ALA A 71 5.20 -1.00 9.13
CA ALA A 71 5.96 -0.10 9.97
C ALA A 71 7.46 -0.16 9.63
N ARG A 72 8.11 1.01 9.55
CA ARG A 72 9.54 1.17 9.30
C ARG A 72 10.32 1.24 10.61
N ARG A 73 10.46 0.12 11.29
CA ARG A 73 11.29 0.04 12.50
C ARG A 73 12.02 -1.29 12.51
N ASP A 74 13.32 -1.22 12.73
CA ASP A 74 14.11 -2.39 13.06
C ASP A 74 13.76 -2.92 14.47
N GLU A 75 14.35 -4.05 14.84
CA GLU A 75 14.19 -4.65 16.17
C GLU A 75 14.60 -3.71 17.33
N HIS A 76 15.37 -2.66 17.03
CA HIS A 76 15.84 -1.66 17.98
C HIS A 76 15.02 -0.36 17.95
N GLY A 77 13.96 -0.30 17.11
CA GLY A 77 13.09 0.87 16.98
C GLY A 77 13.66 2.00 16.12
N CYS A 78 14.79 1.78 15.42
CA CYS A 78 15.36 2.73 14.49
C CYS A 78 14.57 2.77 13.17
N ARG A 79 14.52 3.94 12.52
CA ARG A 79 13.91 4.07 11.19
C ARG A 79 14.76 3.38 10.14
N THR A 80 14.15 2.51 9.35
CA THR A 80 14.81 1.83 8.24
C THR A 80 14.55 2.56 6.93
N TYR A 81 15.44 2.34 5.96
CA TYR A 81 15.34 2.89 4.60
C TYR A 81 15.21 1.80 3.54
N ASP A 82 15.00 0.56 3.96
CA ASP A 82 14.86 -0.59 3.08
C ASP A 82 13.51 -1.30 3.33
N ILE A 83 12.87 -1.74 2.24
CA ILE A 83 11.59 -2.45 2.31
C ILE A 83 11.68 -3.77 3.07
N LYS A 84 12.83 -4.44 3.00
CA LYS A 84 13.06 -5.72 3.70
C LYS A 84 13.10 -5.60 5.22
N ASP A 85 13.35 -4.38 5.74
CA ASP A 85 13.42 -4.11 7.17
C ASP A 85 12.08 -3.61 7.73
N CYS A 86 11.03 -3.58 6.90
CA CYS A 86 9.69 -3.22 7.34
C CYS A 86 9.01 -4.39 8.07
N THR A 87 8.07 -4.06 8.95
CA THR A 87 7.25 -5.05 9.67
C THR A 87 5.77 -4.83 9.37
N PRO A 88 5.07 -5.83 8.81
CA PRO A 88 5.55 -7.15 8.37
C PRO A 88 6.55 -7.06 7.20
N ASN A 89 7.43 -8.08 7.04
CA ASN A 89 8.35 -8.15 5.90
C ASN A 89 7.59 -8.54 4.63
N VAL A 90 7.30 -7.53 3.81
CA VAL A 90 6.48 -7.71 2.60
C VAL A 90 7.14 -8.60 1.56
N ILE A 91 8.48 -8.59 1.48
CA ILE A 91 9.21 -9.43 0.51
C ILE A 91 8.98 -10.91 0.81
N ASP A 92 9.08 -11.31 2.08
CA ASP A 92 8.86 -12.70 2.50
C ASP A 92 7.39 -13.12 2.33
N LEU A 93 6.45 -12.18 2.48
CA LEU A 93 5.02 -12.43 2.32
C LEU A 93 4.55 -12.41 0.87
N MET A 94 5.35 -11.88 -0.07
CA MET A 94 4.93 -11.65 -1.46
C MET A 94 4.36 -12.90 -2.15
N PRO A 95 4.96 -14.11 -2.05
CA PRO A 95 4.39 -15.30 -2.69
C PRO A 95 2.96 -15.60 -2.21
N LEU A 96 2.72 -15.46 -0.90
CA LEU A 96 1.42 -15.71 -0.31
C LEU A 96 0.42 -14.59 -0.61
N LEU A 97 0.85 -13.34 -0.61
CA LEU A 97 0.04 -12.19 -1.03
C LEU A 97 -0.47 -12.34 -2.47
N LEU A 98 0.41 -12.75 -3.39
CA LEU A 98 0.05 -13.00 -4.79
C LEU A 98 -0.88 -14.22 -4.97
N GLU A 99 -0.85 -15.17 -4.04
CA GLU A 99 -1.79 -16.29 -4.03
C GLU A 99 -3.18 -15.85 -3.56
N LYS A 100 -3.23 -14.98 -2.53
CA LYS A 100 -4.43 -14.64 -1.76
C LYS A 100 -5.15 -13.37 -2.23
N ALA A 101 -4.56 -12.58 -3.14
CA ALA A 101 -5.14 -11.33 -3.57
C ALA A 101 -5.01 -11.09 -5.09
N ASP A 102 -6.04 -10.48 -5.69
CA ASP A 102 -5.97 -10.00 -7.08
C ASP A 102 -5.09 -8.75 -7.19
N THR A 103 -5.21 -7.85 -6.22
CA THR A 103 -4.44 -6.61 -6.14
C THR A 103 -3.91 -6.40 -4.72
N ILE A 104 -2.63 -6.07 -4.62
CA ILE A 104 -1.99 -5.67 -3.37
C ILE A 104 -1.66 -4.19 -3.48
N LEU A 105 -2.14 -3.41 -2.53
CA LEU A 105 -1.78 -2.00 -2.36
C LEU A 105 -0.78 -1.90 -1.22
N LEU A 106 0.43 -1.53 -1.56
CA LEU A 106 1.52 -1.38 -0.61
C LEU A 106 1.85 0.10 -0.44
N LYS A 107 1.49 0.66 0.72
CA LYS A 107 1.85 2.02 1.12
C LYS A 107 3.21 2.01 1.78
N LEU A 108 4.08 2.89 1.34
CA LEU A 108 5.45 3.01 1.82
C LEU A 108 5.76 4.47 2.16
N SER A 109 6.75 4.65 2.98
CA SER A 109 7.25 6.00 3.23
C SER A 109 7.85 6.64 1.98
N PRO A 110 7.64 7.95 1.79
CA PRO A 110 8.27 8.72 0.72
C PRO A 110 9.80 8.79 0.82
N MET A 111 10.37 8.39 1.97
CA MET A 111 11.82 8.35 2.17
C MET A 111 12.48 7.09 1.57
N LEU A 112 11.68 6.09 1.17
CA LEU A 112 12.18 4.88 0.52
C LEU A 112 12.51 5.16 -0.96
N ASP A 113 13.60 4.58 -1.44
CA ASP A 113 13.91 4.56 -2.88
C ASP A 113 12.91 3.63 -3.59
N TRP A 114 11.92 4.23 -4.27
CA TRP A 114 10.89 3.49 -4.98
C TRP A 114 11.46 2.58 -6.08
N GLN A 115 12.55 2.98 -6.74
CA GLN A 115 13.18 2.16 -7.77
C GLN A 115 13.82 0.90 -7.17
N LYS A 116 14.42 1.04 -5.97
CA LYS A 116 14.94 -0.10 -5.23
C LYS A 116 13.80 -1.00 -4.76
N ALA A 117 12.73 -0.44 -4.19
CA ALA A 117 11.56 -1.20 -3.76
C ALA A 117 10.95 -2.00 -4.93
N VAL A 118 10.81 -1.40 -6.11
CA VAL A 118 10.35 -2.09 -7.31
C VAL A 118 11.26 -3.25 -7.71
N ARG A 119 12.59 -3.05 -7.67
CA ARG A 119 13.54 -4.14 -7.98
C ARG A 119 13.45 -5.28 -6.96
N ASP A 120 13.32 -4.96 -5.68
CA ASP A 120 13.27 -5.95 -4.61
C ASP A 120 11.94 -6.76 -4.62
N LEU A 121 10.84 -6.14 -5.07
CA LEU A 121 9.53 -6.78 -5.24
C LEU A 121 9.36 -7.51 -6.58
N GLY A 122 10.29 -7.31 -7.51
CA GLY A 122 10.30 -7.95 -8.82
C GLY A 122 9.22 -7.45 -9.79
N ASN A 123 8.96 -8.24 -10.83
CA ASN A 123 8.11 -7.85 -11.97
C ASN A 123 6.61 -7.82 -11.66
N HIS A 124 6.20 -7.94 -10.41
CA HIS A 124 4.80 -7.91 -9.98
C HIS A 124 4.27 -6.50 -9.72
N VAL A 125 5.16 -5.49 -9.65
CA VAL A 125 4.76 -4.08 -9.50
C VAL A 125 4.28 -3.54 -10.84
N HIS A 126 3.01 -3.16 -10.92
CA HIS A 126 2.37 -2.63 -12.12
C HIS A 126 2.29 -1.11 -12.13
N GLU A 127 2.08 -0.51 -10.95
CA GLU A 127 1.94 0.94 -10.82
C GLU A 127 2.71 1.45 -9.60
N VAL A 128 3.28 2.65 -9.76
CA VAL A 128 3.91 3.42 -8.69
C VAL A 128 3.21 4.76 -8.61
N HIS A 129 2.69 5.11 -7.44
CA HIS A 129 2.05 6.38 -7.17
C HIS A 129 2.87 7.15 -6.14
N ILE A 130 3.31 8.34 -6.50
CA ILE A 130 3.97 9.32 -5.61
C ILE A 130 2.96 10.40 -5.30
N VAL A 131 2.55 10.48 -4.04
CA VAL A 131 1.50 11.41 -3.59
C VAL A 131 2.13 12.52 -2.78
N SER A 132 1.89 13.75 -3.22
CA SER A 132 2.37 14.97 -2.57
C SER A 132 1.21 15.89 -2.23
N VAL A 133 1.38 16.66 -1.17
CA VAL A 133 0.50 17.76 -0.77
C VAL A 133 1.38 18.98 -0.55
N ASP A 134 1.03 20.11 -1.19
CA ASP A 134 1.76 21.36 -1.11
C ASP A 134 3.28 21.22 -1.43
N ASN A 135 3.60 20.43 -2.47
CA ASN A 135 4.94 20.08 -2.91
C ASN A 135 5.77 19.26 -1.91
N GLU A 136 5.16 18.70 -0.89
CA GLU A 136 5.80 17.76 0.02
C GLU A 136 5.31 16.34 -0.27
N CYS A 137 6.23 15.42 -0.59
CA CYS A 137 5.89 14.03 -0.81
C CYS A 137 5.44 13.40 0.52
N LYS A 138 4.21 12.91 0.55
CA LYS A 138 3.58 12.32 1.74
C LYS A 138 3.59 10.80 1.71
N GLU A 139 3.28 10.22 0.55
CA GLU A 139 3.09 8.78 0.41
C GLU A 139 3.72 8.25 -0.88
N LEU A 140 4.19 7.03 -0.81
CA LEU A 140 4.56 6.19 -1.94
C LEU A 140 3.65 4.96 -1.92
N VAL A 141 2.87 4.75 -2.99
CA VAL A 141 1.97 3.60 -3.09
C VAL A 141 2.33 2.76 -4.30
N LEU A 142 2.57 1.46 -4.07
CA LEU A 142 2.82 0.48 -5.12
C LEU A 142 1.57 -0.37 -5.34
N VAL A 143 1.19 -0.57 -6.59
CA VAL A 143 0.13 -1.49 -6.99
C VAL A 143 0.77 -2.75 -7.55
N ILE A 144 0.55 -3.86 -6.86
CA ILE A 144 1.15 -5.15 -7.15
C ILE A 144 0.04 -6.12 -7.56
N ARG A 145 0.25 -6.89 -8.62
CA ARG A 145 -0.72 -7.87 -9.13
C ARG A 145 -0.02 -9.16 -9.53
N LYS A 146 -0.79 -10.23 -9.60
CA LYS A 146 -0.33 -11.51 -10.15
C LYS A 146 0.04 -11.35 -11.64
N GLY A 147 1.11 -12.00 -12.03
CA GLY A 147 1.69 -11.85 -13.35
C GLY A 147 2.88 -10.89 -13.37
N SER A 148 3.64 -10.96 -14.44
CA SER A 148 4.81 -10.08 -14.62
C SER A 148 4.49 -8.96 -15.60
N THR A 149 5.06 -7.79 -15.36
CA THR A 149 5.03 -6.67 -16.29
C THR A 149 6.44 -6.12 -16.50
N GLU A 150 6.74 -5.77 -17.75
CA GLU A 150 7.96 -5.03 -18.08
C GLU A 150 7.71 -3.52 -18.12
N GLN A 151 6.43 -3.11 -18.03
CA GLN A 151 6.01 -1.72 -18.13
C GLN A 151 5.33 -1.28 -16.84
N ILE A 152 6.00 -0.44 -16.09
CA ILE A 152 5.48 0.12 -14.85
C ILE A 152 4.91 1.52 -15.14
N SER A 153 3.66 1.76 -14.74
CA SER A 153 3.05 3.08 -14.82
C SER A 153 3.46 3.90 -13.59
N LEU A 154 4.09 5.05 -13.82
CA LEU A 154 4.42 6.01 -12.76
C LEU A 154 3.40 7.14 -12.75
N THR A 155 2.76 7.38 -11.63
CA THR A 155 1.84 8.50 -11.41
C THR A 155 2.35 9.37 -10.28
N CYS A 156 2.53 10.65 -10.56
CA CYS A 156 2.82 11.67 -9.54
C CYS A 156 1.58 12.55 -9.36
N MET A 157 1.19 12.76 -8.11
CA MET A 157 0.08 13.63 -7.72
C MET A 157 0.58 14.69 -6.75
N ASN A 158 0.12 15.95 -6.94
CA ASN A 158 0.36 17.03 -5.99
C ASN A 158 -0.90 17.88 -5.90
N ASN A 159 -1.62 17.79 -4.79
CA ASN A 159 -2.97 18.31 -4.65
C ASN A 159 -3.87 17.80 -5.82
N ASP A 160 -4.48 18.70 -6.59
CA ASP A 160 -5.34 18.38 -7.73
C ASP A 160 -4.57 18.12 -9.04
N GLN A 161 -3.26 18.30 -9.03
CA GLN A 161 -2.41 18.08 -10.21
C GLN A 161 -2.01 16.61 -10.30
N LYS A 162 -2.18 16.03 -11.49
CA LYS A 162 -1.80 14.64 -11.75
C LYS A 162 -0.97 14.54 -13.02
N PHE A 163 0.17 13.85 -12.89
CA PHE A 163 1.05 13.52 -14.01
C PHE A 163 1.27 12.02 -14.07
N ARG A 164 1.11 11.42 -15.25
CA ARG A 164 1.29 9.99 -15.45
C ARG A 164 2.25 9.72 -16.60
N VAL A 165 3.20 8.83 -16.38
CA VAL A 165 4.16 8.33 -17.40
C VAL A 165 3.94 6.84 -17.57
N VAL A 166 3.83 6.39 -18.82
CA VAL A 166 3.82 5.00 -19.24
C VAL A 166 4.67 4.90 -20.49
N PRO A 167 5.61 3.97 -20.62
CA PRO A 167 6.18 3.02 -19.68
C PRO A 167 7.55 3.44 -19.13
N TRP A 168 7.94 2.93 -17.99
CA TRP A 168 9.32 2.90 -17.56
C TRP A 168 9.96 1.61 -18.11
N GLY A 169 10.60 1.70 -19.21
CA GLY A 169 11.45 0.66 -19.78
C GLY A 169 12.67 1.34 -20.36
N GLY A 170 13.76 1.31 -19.62
CA GLY A 170 15.20 1.53 -19.92
C GLY A 170 15.68 2.35 -21.09
N THR A 171 14.97 3.36 -21.61
CA THR A 171 15.51 4.28 -22.61
C THR A 171 14.83 5.65 -22.53
N LYS A 172 15.61 6.66 -22.19
CA LYS A 172 15.37 8.12 -22.26
C LYS A 172 13.92 8.59 -22.14
N CYS A 173 13.56 9.05 -20.94
CA CYS A 173 12.36 9.84 -20.70
C CYS A 173 12.47 11.17 -21.46
N SER A 174 11.68 11.37 -22.52
CA SER A 174 11.41 12.69 -23.07
C SER A 174 10.30 13.32 -22.22
N MET A 175 10.67 14.23 -21.31
CA MET A 175 9.72 15.01 -20.51
C MET A 175 9.00 16.01 -21.43
N GLY A 176 7.76 15.71 -21.76
CA GLY A 176 6.83 16.68 -22.32
C GLY A 176 6.04 17.34 -21.20
N TRP A 177 6.42 18.53 -20.78
CA TRP A 177 5.60 19.40 -19.93
C TRP A 177 4.45 19.96 -20.77
N ASN A 178 3.24 19.44 -20.59
CA ASN A 178 2.06 20.15 -21.08
C ASN A 178 1.66 21.20 -20.04
N LYS A 179 2.16 22.46 -20.24
CA LYS A 179 1.50 23.63 -19.67
C LYS A 179 0.11 23.72 -20.33
N ARG A 180 -0.96 23.52 -19.57
CA ARG A 180 -2.25 24.09 -19.97
C ARG A 180 -2.17 25.59 -19.66
N GLU A 181 -2.12 26.38 -20.72
CA GLU A 181 -2.43 27.79 -20.69
C GLU A 181 -3.94 27.95 -20.51
N GLY A 182 -4.36 28.87 -19.61
CA GLY A 182 -5.73 29.26 -19.39
C GLY A 182 -5.94 29.79 -17.99
#